data_00d5dca0fe9b47e563bba6e164bb0e18
#
_entry.id   00d5dca0fe9b47e563bba6e164bb0e18
#
_cell.length_a   1.000
_cell.length_b   1.000
_cell.length_c   1.000
_cell.angle_alpha   90.00
_cell.angle_beta   90.00
_cell.angle_gamma   90.00
#
_symmetry.space_group_name_H-M   'P 1'
#
loop_
_entity.id
_entity.type
_entity.pdbx_description
1 polymer ?
#
loop_
_entity_poly.entity_id
_entity_poly.type
_entity_poly.pdbx_seq_one_letter_code
_entity_poly.pdbx_strand_id
1 'polypeptide(L)'
;GGSAVVDAIWRARVHRPDGIIAGADTWDLVNCPMTASDHEYPWQGLNDKTLGARRGEIVTFCAGTGAGKSTAVKEIASYFHSKGETIGYIALEESVRQAAVDFMSIEASMMLHLEEDLNEEFKRNIWEKVFADNRLYLYDHWGSLDADVLSSRIRYLVHSCDVSWIVLDHLSIMVSGIEGGDERRLIDNIMTQLRSLVEELNIGMFIVSHLKRPQQGKGHEDGKQVNLSDLRGSGSIAQLSDFVIGLERDQQQDGETSVRVLKARYKGSSTGLAGQLYYDTHTGRLRECKVENSTTRYEGDVSENF
;
A
#
# COMPACT_ATOMS: atom_id res chain seq x y z
N GLY A 1 16.36 -49.80 -34.25
CA GLY A 1 16.66 -48.96 -33.07
C GLY A 1 16.85 -47.46 -33.38
N GLY A 2 17.11 -47.01 -34.63
CA GLY A 2 17.39 -45.59 -34.94
C GLY A 2 16.13 -44.70 -35.05
N SER A 3 15.01 -45.25 -35.37
CA SER A 3 13.74 -44.52 -35.61
C SER A 3 13.17 -43.90 -34.33
N ALA A 4 13.20 -44.62 -33.21
CA ALA A 4 12.65 -44.15 -31.93
C ALA A 4 13.44 -42.97 -31.35
N VAL A 5 14.75 -42.92 -31.54
CA VAL A 5 15.59 -41.79 -31.08
C VAL A 5 15.36 -40.55 -31.95
N VAL A 6 15.24 -40.75 -33.27
CA VAL A 6 14.90 -39.66 -34.20
C VAL A 6 13.51 -39.11 -33.91
N ASP A 7 12.51 -39.96 -33.67
CA ASP A 7 11.19 -39.54 -33.27
C ASP A 7 11.16 -38.84 -31.91
N ALA A 8 11.98 -39.25 -30.95
CA ALA A 8 12.12 -38.59 -29.66
C ALA A 8 12.78 -37.21 -29.83
N ILE A 9 13.77 -37.07 -30.70
CA ILE A 9 14.40 -35.77 -31.01
C ILE A 9 13.41 -34.85 -31.73
N TRP A 10 12.63 -35.35 -32.69
CA TRP A 10 11.60 -34.55 -33.37
C TRP A 10 10.41 -34.19 -32.47
N ARG A 11 10.10 -34.98 -31.43
CA ARG A 11 9.09 -34.69 -30.40
C ARG A 11 9.64 -33.92 -29.23
N ALA A 12 10.98 -33.80 -29.12
CA ALA A 12 11.61 -32.95 -28.11
C ALA A 12 11.14 -31.52 -28.36
N ARG A 13 10.20 -31.06 -27.52
CA ARG A 13 9.85 -29.64 -27.50
C ARG A 13 11.14 -28.87 -27.20
N VAL A 14 11.39 -27.86 -28.01
CA VAL A 14 12.45 -26.90 -27.69
C VAL A 14 12.22 -26.43 -26.26
N HIS A 15 13.18 -26.78 -25.38
CA HIS A 15 13.11 -26.27 -24.01
C HIS A 15 13.22 -24.75 -24.07
N ARG A 16 12.09 -24.07 -23.81
CA ARG A 16 12.09 -22.63 -23.71
C ARG A 16 12.51 -22.28 -22.29
N PRO A 17 13.49 -21.38 -22.11
CA PRO A 17 13.80 -20.84 -20.79
C PRO A 17 12.56 -20.25 -20.14
N ASP A 18 12.48 -20.32 -18.82
CA ASP A 18 11.37 -19.73 -18.07
C ASP A 18 11.20 -18.24 -18.43
N GLY A 19 9.97 -17.82 -18.58
CA GLY A 19 9.62 -16.45 -18.93
C GLY A 19 9.59 -16.13 -20.44
N ILE A 20 10.01 -17.06 -21.32
CA ILE A 20 9.89 -16.87 -22.79
C ILE A 20 8.59 -17.47 -23.29
N ILE A 21 7.69 -16.61 -23.77
CA ILE A 21 6.40 -16.97 -24.35
C ILE A 21 6.41 -16.60 -25.85
N ALA A 22 6.05 -17.54 -26.73
CA ALA A 22 5.88 -17.20 -28.13
C ALA A 22 4.62 -16.31 -28.29
N GLY A 23 4.71 -15.28 -29.16
CA GLY A 23 3.58 -14.38 -29.39
C GLY A 23 2.30 -15.10 -29.79
N ALA A 24 2.40 -16.20 -30.54
CA ALA A 24 1.26 -17.03 -30.92
C ALA A 24 0.57 -17.73 -29.75
N ASP A 25 1.26 -17.94 -28.63
CA ASP A 25 0.75 -18.60 -27.42
C ASP A 25 0.08 -17.60 -26.45
N THR A 26 -0.03 -16.33 -26.83
CA THR A 26 -0.58 -15.27 -25.97
C THR A 26 -2.11 -15.13 -26.08
N TRP A 27 -2.78 -15.86 -26.99
CA TRP A 27 -4.22 -15.70 -27.22
C TRP A 27 -5.07 -15.82 -25.96
N ASP A 28 -4.84 -16.83 -25.14
CA ASP A 28 -5.58 -17.05 -23.92
C ASP A 28 -5.32 -15.94 -22.88
N LEU A 29 -4.10 -15.42 -22.86
CA LEU A 29 -3.75 -14.29 -22.00
C LEU A 29 -4.47 -13.00 -22.44
N VAL A 30 -4.53 -12.74 -23.74
CA VAL A 30 -5.18 -11.54 -24.30
C VAL A 30 -6.69 -11.62 -24.15
N ASN A 31 -7.26 -12.81 -24.27
CA ASN A 31 -8.70 -13.04 -24.18
C ASN A 31 -9.20 -13.18 -22.73
N CYS A 32 -8.30 -13.22 -21.76
CA CYS A 32 -8.66 -13.16 -20.36
C CYS A 32 -9.18 -11.75 -20.03
N PRO A 33 -10.36 -11.61 -19.41
CA PRO A 33 -10.86 -10.30 -19.01
C PRO A 33 -9.85 -9.61 -18.09
N MET A 34 -9.41 -8.42 -18.48
CA MET A 34 -8.57 -7.61 -17.59
C MET A 34 -9.44 -7.12 -16.44
N THR A 35 -9.25 -7.68 -15.25
CA THR A 35 -9.89 -7.18 -14.04
C THR A 35 -9.30 -5.79 -13.74
N ALA A 36 -10.15 -4.76 -13.70
CA ALA A 36 -9.71 -3.40 -13.45
C ALA A 36 -9.02 -3.27 -12.07
N SER A 37 -9.53 -3.99 -11.07
CA SER A 37 -8.94 -4.08 -9.73
C SER A 37 -9.40 -5.36 -9.03
N ASP A 38 -8.63 -5.82 -8.05
CA ASP A 38 -9.08 -6.84 -7.09
C ASP A 38 -9.99 -6.20 -6.04
N HIS A 39 -9.62 -5.00 -5.56
CA HIS A 39 -10.40 -4.22 -4.60
C HIS A 39 -10.34 -2.72 -4.89
N GLU A 40 -11.41 -2.03 -4.52
CA GLU A 40 -11.43 -0.59 -4.38
C GLU A 40 -10.79 -0.18 -3.04
N TYR A 41 -10.19 1.00 -3.00
CA TYR A 41 -9.81 1.65 -1.76
C TYR A 41 -11.03 2.20 -1.01
N PRO A 42 -10.94 2.43 0.31
CA PRO A 42 -12.05 3.02 1.07
C PRO A 42 -12.35 4.49 0.69
N TRP A 43 -11.53 5.09 -0.16
CA TRP A 43 -11.61 6.49 -0.59
C TRP A 43 -11.80 6.59 -2.09
N GLN A 44 -12.91 7.24 -2.49
CA GLN A 44 -13.30 7.30 -3.91
C GLN A 44 -12.30 8.08 -4.75
N GLY A 45 -11.77 9.20 -4.26
CA GLY A 45 -10.80 9.99 -5.02
C GLY A 45 -9.53 9.20 -5.37
N LEU A 46 -9.11 8.26 -4.49
CA LEU A 46 -7.99 7.38 -4.79
C LEU A 46 -8.37 6.33 -5.86
N ASN A 47 -9.59 5.81 -5.82
CA ASN A 47 -10.11 4.91 -6.84
C ASN A 47 -10.18 5.57 -8.21
N ASP A 48 -10.63 6.82 -8.29
CA ASP A 48 -10.73 7.58 -9.54
C ASP A 48 -9.35 7.75 -10.20
N LYS A 49 -8.28 7.86 -9.41
CA LYS A 49 -6.91 8.01 -9.91
C LYS A 49 -6.22 6.70 -10.25
N THR A 50 -6.44 5.66 -9.42
CA THR A 50 -5.68 4.41 -9.49
C THR A 50 -6.46 3.29 -10.17
N LEU A 51 -7.77 3.43 -10.31
CA LEU A 51 -8.69 2.36 -10.71
C LEU A 51 -8.67 1.17 -9.74
N GLY A 52 -8.46 1.45 -8.44
CA GLY A 52 -8.39 0.46 -7.37
C GLY A 52 -7.02 -0.18 -7.18
N ALA A 53 -6.97 -1.23 -6.38
CA ALA A 53 -5.78 -1.98 -6.02
C ALA A 53 -5.79 -3.38 -6.64
N ARG A 54 -4.62 -3.90 -7.03
CA ARG A 54 -4.43 -5.19 -7.69
C ARG A 54 -3.35 -6.01 -7.01
N ARG A 55 -3.52 -7.32 -6.99
CA ARG A 55 -2.42 -8.24 -6.66
C ARG A 55 -1.35 -8.16 -7.76
N GLY A 56 -0.12 -8.45 -7.41
CA GLY A 56 1.02 -8.25 -8.29
C GLY A 56 1.54 -6.81 -8.33
N GLU A 57 0.96 -5.88 -7.56
CA GLU A 57 1.40 -4.49 -7.48
C GLU A 57 2.02 -4.15 -6.13
N ILE A 58 2.99 -3.23 -6.18
CA ILE A 58 3.54 -2.54 -5.02
C ILE A 58 3.01 -1.10 -5.03
N VAL A 59 2.35 -0.71 -3.94
CA VAL A 59 1.85 0.64 -3.71
C VAL A 59 2.60 1.23 -2.52
N THR A 60 3.34 2.31 -2.74
CA THR A 60 4.10 2.98 -1.69
C THR A 60 3.39 4.24 -1.22
N PHE A 61 3.12 4.31 0.08
CA PHE A 61 2.64 5.50 0.76
C PHE A 61 3.80 6.24 1.38
N CYS A 62 3.94 7.53 1.08
CA CYS A 62 4.98 8.37 1.62
C CYS A 62 4.40 9.66 2.21
N ALA A 63 4.98 10.09 3.31
CA ALA A 63 4.60 11.34 3.98
C ALA A 63 5.69 11.79 4.93
N GLY A 64 5.59 13.02 5.40
CA GLY A 64 6.34 13.49 6.56
C GLY A 64 5.93 12.77 7.84
N THR A 65 6.74 12.91 8.88
CA THR A 65 6.42 12.36 10.21
C THR A 65 5.07 12.89 10.70
N GLY A 66 4.23 12.02 11.26
CA GLY A 66 2.94 12.41 11.83
C GLY A 66 1.83 12.75 10.83
N ALA A 67 2.04 12.60 9.52
CA ALA A 67 1.00 12.87 8.51
C ALA A 67 -0.04 11.74 8.34
N GLY A 68 0.00 10.70 9.17
CA GLY A 68 -1.03 9.65 9.18
C GLY A 68 -0.77 8.48 8.24
N LYS A 69 0.50 8.21 7.84
CA LYS A 69 0.87 7.08 6.96
C LYS A 69 0.38 5.73 7.48
N SER A 70 0.74 5.42 8.72
CA SER A 70 0.37 4.14 9.36
C SER A 70 -1.14 4.03 9.53
N THR A 71 -1.81 5.12 9.88
CA THR A 71 -3.28 5.18 9.97
C THR A 71 -3.91 4.89 8.61
N ALA A 72 -3.40 5.49 7.53
CA ALA A 72 -3.92 5.28 6.18
C ALA A 72 -3.79 3.82 5.73
N VAL A 73 -2.64 3.19 5.91
CA VAL A 73 -2.44 1.79 5.51
C VAL A 73 -3.23 0.81 6.39
N LYS A 74 -3.42 1.11 7.67
CA LYS A 74 -4.29 0.31 8.55
C LYS A 74 -5.77 0.42 8.16
N GLU A 75 -6.24 1.60 7.76
CA GLU A 75 -7.60 1.78 7.21
C GLU A 75 -7.81 0.94 5.95
N ILE A 76 -6.83 0.95 5.03
CA ILE A 76 -6.89 0.13 3.81
C ILE A 76 -6.88 -1.36 4.17
N ALA A 77 -5.96 -1.79 5.04
CA ALA A 77 -5.85 -3.18 5.47
C ALA A 77 -7.14 -3.69 6.15
N SER A 78 -7.71 -2.88 7.04
CA SER A 78 -8.98 -3.17 7.70
C SER A 78 -10.14 -3.26 6.71
N TYR A 79 -10.17 -2.35 5.73
CA TYR A 79 -11.18 -2.37 4.67
C TYR A 79 -11.08 -3.63 3.81
N PHE A 80 -9.87 -4.04 3.39
CA PHE A 80 -9.67 -5.27 2.62
C PHE A 80 -9.99 -6.53 3.44
N HIS A 81 -9.62 -6.54 4.72
CA HIS A 81 -10.03 -7.61 5.64
C HIS A 81 -11.56 -7.75 5.71
N SER A 82 -12.29 -6.64 5.78
CA SER A 82 -13.74 -6.63 5.78
C SER A 82 -14.37 -7.15 4.47
N LYS A 83 -13.60 -7.13 3.37
CA LYS A 83 -13.99 -7.69 2.06
C LYS A 83 -13.63 -9.15 1.90
N GLY A 84 -13.08 -9.79 2.91
CA GLY A 84 -12.75 -11.21 2.91
C GLY A 84 -11.29 -11.53 2.61
N GLU A 85 -10.42 -10.54 2.47
CA GLU A 85 -9.00 -10.75 2.21
C GLU A 85 -8.23 -11.12 3.47
N THR A 86 -7.15 -11.88 3.29
CA THR A 86 -6.21 -12.23 4.37
C THR A 86 -5.01 -11.31 4.30
N ILE A 87 -4.73 -10.64 5.39
CA ILE A 87 -3.74 -9.56 5.50
C ILE A 87 -2.58 -9.99 6.39
N GLY A 88 -1.35 -9.75 5.93
CA GLY A 88 -0.15 -9.79 6.76
C GLY A 88 0.34 -8.36 7.04
N TYR A 89 0.28 -7.94 8.28
CA TYR A 89 0.76 -6.62 8.72
C TYR A 89 2.11 -6.76 9.40
N ILE A 90 3.15 -6.26 8.75
CA ILE A 90 4.53 -6.28 9.22
C ILE A 90 4.86 -4.91 9.78
N ALA A 91 4.70 -4.77 11.10
CA ALA A 91 5.02 -3.56 11.84
C ALA A 91 6.47 -3.62 12.29
N LEU A 92 7.32 -2.72 11.80
CA LEU A 92 8.72 -2.65 12.17
C LEU A 92 9.03 -1.54 13.17
N GLU A 93 8.08 -0.63 13.41
CA GLU A 93 8.25 0.54 14.28
C GLU A 93 7.37 0.48 15.54
N GLU A 94 6.34 -0.34 15.53
CA GLU A 94 5.40 -0.46 16.65
C GLU A 94 5.29 -1.89 17.16
N SER A 95 4.82 -2.06 18.40
CA SER A 95 4.56 -3.39 18.96
C SER A 95 3.32 -4.02 18.34
N VAL A 96 3.27 -5.36 18.33
CA VAL A 96 2.07 -6.13 17.96
C VAL A 96 0.85 -5.71 18.78
N ARG A 97 1.04 -5.42 20.08
CA ARG A 97 -0.03 -4.93 20.95
C ARG A 97 -0.62 -3.62 20.42
N GLN A 98 0.22 -2.66 20.02
CA GLN A 98 -0.24 -1.37 19.49
C GLN A 98 -0.97 -1.57 18.17
N ALA A 99 -0.41 -2.35 17.26
CA ALA A 99 -1.06 -2.66 15.98
C ALA A 99 -2.43 -3.34 16.19
N ALA A 100 -2.52 -4.31 17.11
CA ALA A 100 -3.77 -4.98 17.43
C ALA A 100 -4.83 -4.02 17.98
N VAL A 101 -4.44 -3.12 18.90
CA VAL A 101 -5.35 -2.11 19.46
C VAL A 101 -5.82 -1.14 18.39
N ASP A 102 -4.96 -0.76 17.46
CA ASP A 102 -5.32 0.13 16.36
C ASP A 102 -6.35 -0.53 15.41
N PHE A 103 -6.18 -1.79 15.03
CA PHE A 103 -7.16 -2.52 14.23
C PHE A 103 -8.50 -2.68 14.95
N MET A 104 -8.47 -2.96 16.25
CA MET A 104 -9.68 -3.00 17.07
C MET A 104 -10.36 -1.63 17.15
N SER A 105 -9.58 -0.56 17.24
CA SER A 105 -10.09 0.82 17.27
C SER A 105 -10.78 1.21 15.96
N ILE A 106 -10.22 0.78 14.82
CA ILE A 106 -10.85 0.96 13.51
C ILE A 106 -12.19 0.22 13.46
N GLU A 107 -12.24 -1.04 13.86
CA GLU A 107 -13.48 -1.85 13.87
C GLU A 107 -14.55 -1.21 14.77
N ALA A 108 -14.15 -0.78 15.96
CA ALA A 108 -15.06 -0.15 16.93
C ALA A 108 -15.43 1.30 16.56
N SER A 109 -14.71 1.93 15.64
CA SER A 109 -14.76 3.39 15.41
C SER A 109 -14.62 4.17 16.72
N MET A 110 -13.64 3.77 17.55
CA MET A 110 -13.40 4.32 18.89
C MET A 110 -11.90 4.24 19.21
N MET A 111 -11.35 5.25 19.84
CA MET A 111 -9.95 5.27 20.26
C MET A 111 -9.75 4.45 21.54
N LEU A 112 -9.67 3.12 21.42
CA LEU A 112 -9.65 2.18 22.55
C LEU A 112 -8.50 2.42 23.54
N HIS A 113 -7.38 2.99 23.10
CA HIS A 113 -6.25 3.31 23.95
C HIS A 113 -6.48 4.49 24.89
N LEU A 114 -7.52 5.31 24.64
CA LEU A 114 -7.93 6.43 25.50
C LEU A 114 -9.04 6.05 26.48
N GLU A 115 -9.65 4.89 26.33
CA GLU A 115 -10.77 4.43 27.15
C GLU A 115 -10.26 3.56 28.31
N GLU A 116 -10.19 4.13 29.50
CA GLU A 116 -9.64 3.46 30.70
C GLU A 116 -10.59 2.38 31.28
N ASP A 117 -11.91 2.59 31.18
CA ASP A 117 -12.93 1.77 31.87
C ASP A 117 -13.75 0.86 30.93
N LEU A 118 -13.17 0.45 29.78
CA LEU A 118 -13.89 -0.45 28.89
C LEU A 118 -14.11 -1.83 29.51
N ASN A 119 -15.37 -2.29 29.46
CA ASN A 119 -15.74 -3.65 29.85
C ASN A 119 -14.93 -4.69 29.06
N GLU A 120 -14.41 -5.70 29.73
CA GLU A 120 -13.63 -6.78 29.14
C GLU A 120 -14.43 -7.55 28.07
N GLU A 121 -15.72 -7.79 28.30
CA GLU A 121 -16.62 -8.43 27.35
C GLU A 121 -16.74 -7.62 26.04
N PHE A 122 -16.87 -6.31 26.15
CA PHE A 122 -16.91 -5.42 25.00
C PHE A 122 -15.60 -5.46 24.21
N LYS A 123 -14.44 -5.40 24.89
CA LYS A 123 -13.12 -5.55 24.26
C LYS A 123 -12.97 -6.90 23.55
N ARG A 124 -13.43 -7.98 24.18
CA ARG A 124 -13.39 -9.32 23.62
C ARG A 124 -14.25 -9.43 22.36
N ASN A 125 -15.44 -8.89 22.37
CA ASN A 125 -16.34 -8.88 21.21
C ASN A 125 -15.72 -8.17 20.01
N ILE A 126 -15.03 -7.05 20.23
CA ILE A 126 -14.31 -6.35 19.16
C ILE A 126 -13.13 -7.20 18.69
N TRP A 127 -12.36 -7.75 19.61
CA TRP A 127 -11.22 -8.60 19.27
C TRP A 127 -11.64 -9.82 18.43
N GLU A 128 -12.74 -10.46 18.79
CA GLU A 128 -13.29 -11.59 18.03
C GLU A 128 -13.68 -11.21 16.61
N LYS A 129 -14.28 -10.03 16.39
CA LYS A 129 -14.63 -9.53 15.08
C LYS A 129 -13.40 -9.30 14.18
N VAL A 130 -12.29 -8.88 14.76
CA VAL A 130 -11.08 -8.54 14.01
C VAL A 130 -10.19 -9.77 13.79
N PHE A 131 -10.06 -10.65 14.79
CA PHE A 131 -9.01 -11.68 14.78
C PHE A 131 -9.51 -13.12 14.78
N ALA A 132 -10.75 -13.39 15.17
CA ALA A 132 -11.22 -14.78 15.35
C ALA A 132 -11.34 -15.55 14.02
N ASP A 133 -11.41 -14.87 12.89
CA ASP A 133 -11.47 -15.49 11.57
C ASP A 133 -10.11 -15.91 11.01
N ASN A 134 -9.01 -15.62 11.72
CA ASN A 134 -7.63 -15.91 11.34
C ASN A 134 -7.22 -15.36 9.95
N ARG A 135 -7.72 -14.19 9.58
CA ARG A 135 -7.38 -13.52 8.32
C ARG A 135 -6.56 -12.24 8.48
N LEU A 136 -6.16 -11.89 9.70
CA LEU A 136 -5.25 -10.80 9.99
C LEU A 136 -4.08 -11.32 10.82
N TYR A 137 -2.89 -11.31 10.23
CA TYR A 137 -1.64 -11.75 10.84
C TYR A 137 -0.76 -10.55 11.14
N LEU A 138 -0.24 -10.49 12.35
CA LEU A 138 0.67 -9.44 12.81
C LEU A 138 2.06 -10.04 13.01
N TYR A 139 3.08 -9.37 12.49
CA TYR A 139 4.46 -9.80 12.64
C TYR A 139 5.16 -8.97 13.71
N ASP A 140 5.65 -9.63 14.75
CA ASP A 140 6.42 -9.03 15.82
C ASP A 140 7.91 -9.14 15.53
N HIS A 141 8.59 -7.99 15.43
CA HIS A 141 10.02 -7.95 15.21
C HIS A 141 10.66 -6.76 15.94
N TRP A 142 11.77 -7.05 16.62
CA TRP A 142 12.58 -6.06 17.30
C TRP A 142 13.97 -5.99 16.67
N GLY A 143 14.39 -4.80 16.27
CA GLY A 143 15.71 -4.55 15.70
C GLY A 143 15.75 -4.47 14.18
N SER A 144 16.95 -4.56 13.60
CA SER A 144 17.14 -4.57 12.15
C SER A 144 16.64 -5.89 11.55
N LEU A 145 15.95 -5.81 10.44
CA LEU A 145 15.45 -6.97 9.71
C LEU A 145 16.25 -7.15 8.42
N ASP A 146 16.85 -8.31 8.26
CA ASP A 146 17.52 -8.71 7.02
C ASP A 146 16.49 -8.96 5.90
N ALA A 147 16.82 -8.57 4.66
CA ALA A 147 15.95 -8.74 3.51
C ALA A 147 15.61 -10.20 3.23
N ASP A 148 16.54 -11.13 3.44
CA ASP A 148 16.30 -12.56 3.24
C ASP A 148 15.37 -13.14 4.31
N VAL A 149 15.50 -12.67 5.56
CA VAL A 149 14.58 -13.03 6.64
C VAL A 149 13.19 -12.50 6.35
N LEU A 150 13.05 -11.24 5.93
CA LEU A 150 11.76 -10.65 5.54
C LEU A 150 11.12 -11.46 4.41
N SER A 151 11.87 -11.77 3.36
CA SER A 151 11.40 -12.57 2.23
C SER A 151 10.89 -13.94 2.68
N SER A 152 11.62 -14.61 3.57
CA SER A 152 11.20 -15.90 4.15
C SER A 152 9.91 -15.78 4.95
N ARG A 153 9.72 -14.71 5.72
CA ARG A 153 8.50 -14.48 6.48
C ARG A 153 7.29 -14.20 5.57
N ILE A 154 7.48 -13.42 4.52
CA ILE A 154 6.44 -13.16 3.52
C ILE A 154 6.02 -14.46 2.83
N ARG A 155 6.97 -15.32 2.43
CA ARG A 155 6.67 -16.64 1.84
C ARG A 155 5.85 -17.52 2.80
N TYR A 156 6.21 -17.53 4.08
CA TYR A 156 5.46 -18.27 5.09
C TYR A 156 4.03 -17.75 5.24
N LEU A 157 3.84 -16.43 5.32
CA LEU A 157 2.52 -15.80 5.40
C LEU A 157 1.65 -16.17 4.19
N VAL A 158 2.22 -16.17 3.00
CA VAL A 158 1.48 -16.49 1.77
C VAL A 158 1.17 -17.98 1.69
N HIS A 159 2.17 -18.85 1.85
CA HIS A 159 1.98 -20.29 1.63
C HIS A 159 1.31 -21.03 2.78
N SER A 160 1.51 -20.58 4.02
CA SER A 160 1.01 -21.28 5.21
C SER A 160 -0.21 -20.60 5.84
N CYS A 161 -0.40 -19.29 5.58
CA CYS A 161 -1.49 -18.51 6.18
C CYS A 161 -2.45 -17.93 5.12
N ASP A 162 -2.28 -18.27 3.84
CA ASP A 162 -3.10 -17.78 2.71
C ASP A 162 -3.19 -16.24 2.61
N VAL A 163 -2.15 -15.55 3.05
CA VAL A 163 -2.09 -14.08 2.97
C VAL A 163 -2.02 -13.65 1.51
N SER A 164 -2.90 -12.73 1.12
CA SER A 164 -2.99 -12.18 -0.23
C SER A 164 -2.54 -10.72 -0.32
N TRP A 165 -2.47 -10.04 0.81
CA TRP A 165 -2.03 -8.66 0.92
C TRP A 165 -1.06 -8.47 2.07
N ILE A 166 0.06 -7.81 1.80
CA ILE A 166 1.09 -7.49 2.80
C ILE A 166 1.14 -5.98 2.99
N VAL A 167 1.20 -5.56 4.25
CA VAL A 167 1.54 -4.18 4.64
C VAL A 167 2.89 -4.20 5.32
N LEU A 168 3.83 -3.40 4.83
CA LEU A 168 5.17 -3.21 5.43
C LEU A 168 5.28 -1.78 5.97
N ASP A 169 5.23 -1.63 7.28
CA ASP A 169 5.26 -0.33 7.97
C ASP A 169 6.45 -0.27 8.95
N HIS A 170 7.55 0.40 8.66
CA HIS A 170 7.91 1.04 7.41
C HIS A 170 9.31 0.57 6.94
N LEU A 171 9.58 0.75 5.67
CA LEU A 171 10.80 0.26 5.02
C LEU A 171 12.11 0.82 5.62
N SER A 172 12.11 2.07 6.06
CA SER A 172 13.33 2.75 6.53
C SER A 172 13.95 2.14 7.80
N ILE A 173 13.20 1.38 8.59
CA ILE A 173 13.71 0.67 9.78
C ILE A 173 14.72 -0.40 9.40
N MET A 174 14.56 -1.05 8.25
CA MET A 174 15.47 -2.09 7.78
C MET A 174 16.89 -1.59 7.54
N VAL A 175 17.05 -0.28 7.33
CA VAL A 175 18.34 0.39 7.07
C VAL A 175 18.71 1.37 8.18
N SER A 176 18.04 1.34 9.32
CA SER A 176 18.33 2.23 10.44
C SER A 176 19.72 1.96 11.02
N GLY A 177 20.48 3.02 11.24
CA GLY A 177 21.86 2.93 11.77
C GLY A 177 22.94 2.69 10.70
N ILE A 178 22.57 2.68 9.43
CA ILE A 178 23.49 2.57 8.30
C ILE A 178 23.61 3.95 7.64
N GLU A 179 24.82 4.40 7.36
CA GLU A 179 25.07 5.72 6.79
C GLU A 179 25.42 5.66 5.28
N GLY A 180 24.93 6.63 4.53
CA GLY A 180 25.43 6.99 3.20
C GLY A 180 25.11 6.00 2.07
N GLY A 181 26.15 5.58 1.33
CA GLY A 181 26.00 4.75 0.14
C GLY A 181 25.49 3.34 0.40
N ASP A 182 25.70 2.82 1.60
CA ASP A 182 25.25 1.48 1.99
C ASP A 182 23.75 1.45 2.26
N GLU A 183 23.16 2.53 2.79
CA GLU A 183 21.69 2.65 2.93
C GLU A 183 21.00 2.51 1.58
N ARG A 184 21.49 3.17 0.54
CA ARG A 184 20.93 3.09 -0.81
C ARG A 184 20.96 1.68 -1.36
N ARG A 185 22.11 1.02 -1.27
CA ARG A 185 22.28 -0.35 -1.77
C ARG A 185 21.35 -1.34 -1.08
N LEU A 186 21.15 -1.17 0.24
CA LEU A 186 20.25 -2.01 1.00
C LEU A 186 18.79 -1.77 0.59
N ILE A 187 18.35 -0.53 0.43
CA ILE A 187 17.01 -0.22 -0.06
C ILE A 187 16.80 -0.77 -1.46
N ASP A 188 17.78 -0.64 -2.36
CA ASP A 188 17.72 -1.20 -3.71
C ASP A 188 17.57 -2.72 -3.68
N ASN A 189 18.34 -3.41 -2.85
CA ASN A 189 18.26 -4.86 -2.69
C ASN A 189 16.90 -5.29 -2.12
N ILE A 190 16.43 -4.62 -1.05
CA ILE A 190 15.14 -4.90 -0.44
C ILE A 190 14.01 -4.72 -1.46
N MET A 191 13.98 -3.59 -2.16
CA MET A 191 12.93 -3.30 -3.14
C MET A 191 12.94 -4.30 -4.30
N THR A 192 14.13 -4.71 -4.76
CA THR A 192 14.27 -5.72 -5.81
C THR A 192 13.71 -7.07 -5.34
N GLN A 193 14.03 -7.50 -4.13
CA GLN A 193 13.49 -8.74 -3.56
C GLN A 193 11.97 -8.66 -3.36
N LEU A 194 11.45 -7.54 -2.83
CA LEU A 194 10.01 -7.36 -2.67
C LEU A 194 9.27 -7.36 -4.01
N ARG A 195 9.85 -6.74 -5.05
CA ARG A 195 9.27 -6.77 -6.40
C ARG A 195 9.16 -8.20 -6.92
N SER A 196 10.23 -8.98 -6.80
CA SER A 196 10.24 -10.38 -7.22
C SER A 196 9.21 -11.22 -6.45
N LEU A 197 9.10 -11.03 -5.14
CA LEU A 197 8.11 -11.73 -4.30
C LEU A 197 6.67 -11.42 -4.71
N VAL A 198 6.37 -10.15 -4.93
CA VAL A 198 5.02 -9.69 -5.32
C VAL A 198 4.59 -10.31 -6.65
N GLU A 199 5.50 -10.39 -7.62
CA GLU A 199 5.25 -11.02 -8.92
C GLU A 199 5.13 -12.54 -8.80
N GLU A 200 6.07 -13.18 -8.10
CA GLU A 200 6.11 -14.64 -7.93
C GLU A 200 4.89 -15.17 -7.20
N LEU A 201 4.53 -14.51 -6.08
CA LEU A 201 3.46 -14.95 -5.18
C LEU A 201 2.08 -14.39 -5.58
N ASN A 202 2.03 -13.48 -6.53
CA ASN A 202 0.81 -12.77 -6.95
C ASN A 202 0.03 -12.17 -5.76
N ILE A 203 0.74 -11.43 -4.92
CA ILE A 203 0.19 -10.71 -3.76
C ILE A 203 0.18 -9.21 -4.01
N GLY A 204 -0.72 -8.49 -3.34
CA GLY A 204 -0.65 -7.04 -3.26
C GLY A 204 0.22 -6.60 -2.09
N MET A 205 0.98 -5.53 -2.26
CA MET A 205 1.85 -5.01 -1.21
C MET A 205 1.71 -3.51 -1.04
N PHE A 206 1.46 -3.08 0.19
CA PHE A 206 1.50 -1.68 0.62
C PHE A 206 2.77 -1.45 1.42
N ILE A 207 3.57 -0.48 1.01
CA ILE A 207 4.81 -0.10 1.69
C ILE A 207 4.66 1.32 2.21
N VAL A 208 5.05 1.54 3.46
CA VAL A 208 5.18 2.88 4.03
C VAL A 208 6.64 3.31 3.95
N SER A 209 6.88 4.50 3.43
CA SER A 209 8.20 5.10 3.33
C SER A 209 8.22 6.51 3.89
N HIS A 210 9.32 6.85 4.58
CA HIS A 210 9.56 8.22 5.03
C HIS A 210 10.08 9.10 3.91
N LEU A 211 9.86 10.41 4.06
CA LEU A 211 10.44 11.43 3.20
C LEU A 211 11.77 11.91 3.76
N LYS A 212 12.63 12.40 2.87
CA LYS A 212 13.85 13.14 3.25
C LYS A 212 13.45 14.44 3.96
N ARG A 213 14.20 14.83 4.97
CA ARG A 213 14.05 16.17 5.56
C ARG A 213 14.41 17.21 4.50
N PRO A 214 13.56 18.23 4.27
CA PRO A 214 13.92 19.32 3.38
C PRO A 214 15.20 20.03 3.88
N GLN A 215 16.07 20.35 2.95
CA GLN A 215 17.31 21.07 3.30
C GLN A 215 17.06 22.56 3.58
N GLN A 216 15.98 23.13 3.03
CA GLN A 216 15.56 24.52 3.22
C GLN A 216 14.05 24.66 3.03
N GLY A 217 13.44 25.67 3.69
CA GLY A 217 12.03 26.04 3.51
C GLY A 217 11.06 25.27 4.41
N LYS A 218 9.77 25.26 4.05
CA LYS A 218 8.70 24.53 4.76
C LYS A 218 9.01 23.04 4.81
N GLY A 219 8.83 22.44 5.98
CA GLY A 219 8.90 21.00 6.18
C GLY A 219 7.67 20.28 5.60
N HIS A 220 7.76 18.98 5.43
CA HIS A 220 6.59 18.15 5.10
C HIS A 220 5.58 18.14 6.25
N GLU A 221 6.03 18.43 7.46
CA GLU A 221 5.24 18.60 8.66
C GLU A 221 4.36 19.88 8.63
N ASP A 222 4.75 20.85 7.80
CA ASP A 222 4.05 22.12 7.57
C ASP A 222 3.15 22.08 6.30
N GLY A 223 2.80 20.90 5.81
CA GLY A 223 1.93 20.74 4.65
C GLY A 223 2.60 20.96 3.29
N LYS A 224 3.94 20.84 3.21
CA LYS A 224 4.65 20.94 1.92
C LYS A 224 4.17 19.85 0.98
N GLN A 225 3.92 20.21 -0.27
CA GLN A 225 3.62 19.25 -1.33
C GLN A 225 4.75 18.23 -1.50
N VAL A 226 4.37 16.96 -1.60
CA VAL A 226 5.30 15.83 -1.75
C VAL A 226 5.61 15.60 -3.23
N ASN A 227 6.88 15.30 -3.52
CA ASN A 227 7.36 14.91 -4.85
C ASN A 227 8.11 13.58 -4.76
N LEU A 228 8.26 12.88 -5.89
CA LEU A 228 9.01 11.62 -5.96
C LEU A 228 10.47 11.76 -5.51
N SER A 229 11.09 12.92 -5.74
CA SER A 229 12.45 13.22 -5.30
C SER A 229 12.62 13.34 -3.77
N ASP A 230 11.51 13.52 -3.06
CA ASP A 230 11.49 13.64 -1.59
C ASP A 230 11.55 12.26 -0.89
N LEU A 231 11.37 11.15 -1.62
CA LEU A 231 11.49 9.81 -1.05
C LEU A 231 12.89 9.59 -0.45
N ARG A 232 12.92 9.06 0.77
CA ARG A 232 14.17 8.71 1.45
C ARG A 232 14.78 7.47 0.81
N GLY A 233 16.10 7.48 0.61
CA GLY A 233 16.86 6.38 0.02
C GLY A 233 17.13 6.58 -1.45
N SER A 234 17.02 5.53 -2.24
CA SER A 234 17.31 5.53 -3.67
C SER A 234 16.05 5.76 -4.52
N GLY A 235 16.26 6.03 -5.78
CA GLY A 235 15.17 6.06 -6.77
C GLY A 235 14.43 4.72 -6.95
N SER A 236 14.96 3.61 -6.39
CA SER A 236 14.40 2.27 -6.54
C SER A 236 12.98 2.15 -5.97
N ILE A 237 12.67 2.85 -4.86
CA ILE A 237 11.31 2.85 -4.31
C ILE A 237 10.33 3.40 -5.35
N ALA A 238 10.65 4.55 -5.94
CA ALA A 238 9.80 5.13 -6.98
C ALA A 238 9.79 4.26 -8.25
N GLN A 239 10.92 3.68 -8.64
CA GLN A 239 11.05 2.89 -9.86
C GLN A 239 10.30 1.56 -9.78
N LEU A 240 10.41 0.84 -8.66
CA LEU A 240 9.86 -0.51 -8.48
C LEU A 240 8.43 -0.54 -7.93
N SER A 241 7.91 0.60 -7.45
CA SER A 241 6.49 0.73 -7.10
C SER A 241 5.64 0.96 -8.34
N ASP A 242 4.45 0.36 -8.38
CA ASP A 242 3.45 0.60 -9.43
C ASP A 242 2.71 1.92 -9.19
N PHE A 243 2.45 2.23 -7.92
CA PHE A 243 1.91 3.50 -7.48
C PHE A 243 2.76 4.07 -6.35
N VAL A 244 2.90 5.38 -6.33
CA VAL A 244 3.44 6.13 -5.20
C VAL A 244 2.41 7.19 -4.81
N ILE A 245 1.98 7.14 -3.55
CA ILE A 245 0.94 7.99 -3.00
C ILE A 245 1.53 8.83 -1.88
N GLY A 246 1.49 10.14 -2.04
CA GLY A 246 1.92 11.11 -1.04
C GLY A 246 0.77 11.57 -0.16
N LEU A 247 1.00 11.65 1.15
CA LEU A 247 0.11 12.25 2.11
C LEU A 247 0.71 13.58 2.60
N GLU A 248 -0.05 14.65 2.47
CA GLU A 248 0.37 16.03 2.78
C GLU A 248 -0.53 16.59 3.87
N ARG A 249 0.03 16.92 5.02
CA ARG A 249 -0.70 17.50 6.16
C ARG A 249 0.14 18.55 6.86
N ASP A 250 -0.47 19.68 7.20
CA ASP A 250 0.08 20.64 8.15
C ASP A 250 -0.32 20.21 9.57
N GLN A 251 0.68 19.78 10.35
CA GLN A 251 0.45 19.27 11.72
C GLN A 251 0.11 20.39 12.72
N GLN A 252 0.44 21.64 12.39
CA GLN A 252 0.19 22.79 13.26
C GLN A 252 -1.23 23.35 13.09
N GLN A 253 -1.95 22.87 12.10
CA GLN A 253 -3.31 23.28 11.80
C GLN A 253 -4.25 22.08 11.88
N ASP A 254 -5.44 22.28 12.40
CA ASP A 254 -6.56 21.34 12.27
C ASP A 254 -6.96 21.28 10.79
N GLY A 255 -6.21 20.49 10.04
CA GLY A 255 -6.31 20.44 8.59
C GLY A 255 -6.55 19.05 8.06
N GLU A 256 -7.05 19.06 6.85
CA GLU A 256 -7.24 17.84 6.06
C GLU A 256 -5.89 17.33 5.54
N THR A 257 -5.80 16.02 5.35
CA THR A 257 -4.68 15.38 4.69
C THR A 257 -4.98 15.28 3.20
N SER A 258 -4.18 15.96 2.37
CA SER A 258 -4.27 15.79 0.92
C SER A 258 -3.63 14.49 0.49
N VAL A 259 -4.34 13.73 -0.35
CA VAL A 259 -3.86 12.48 -0.96
C VAL A 259 -3.48 12.78 -2.39
N ARG A 260 -2.23 12.52 -2.75
CA ARG A 260 -1.69 12.79 -4.08
C ARG A 260 -1.06 11.55 -4.69
N VAL A 261 -1.47 11.18 -5.89
CA VAL A 261 -0.82 10.12 -6.66
C VAL A 261 0.38 10.73 -7.39
N LEU A 262 1.59 10.33 -6.98
CA LEU A 262 2.85 10.84 -7.52
C LEU A 262 3.35 10.01 -8.70
N LYS A 263 3.02 8.73 -8.73
CA LYS A 263 3.32 7.79 -9.80
C LYS A 263 2.13 6.84 -10.00
N ALA A 264 1.82 6.57 -11.25
CA ALA A 264 0.78 5.64 -11.66
C ALA A 264 1.25 4.86 -12.89
N ARG A 265 1.48 3.54 -12.73
CA ARG A 265 1.97 2.67 -13.81
C ARG A 265 0.83 1.99 -14.56
N TYR A 266 -0.29 1.72 -13.89
CA TYR A 266 -1.40 1.01 -14.51
C TYR A 266 -2.03 1.83 -15.63
N LYS A 267 -2.29 1.18 -16.79
CA LYS A 267 -2.87 1.85 -17.95
C LYS A 267 -4.28 2.36 -17.65
N GLY A 268 -4.53 3.63 -17.91
CA GLY A 268 -5.79 4.30 -17.60
C GLY A 268 -5.82 5.00 -16.25
N SER A 269 -4.86 4.72 -15.34
CA SER A 269 -4.68 5.47 -14.10
C SER A 269 -4.00 6.83 -14.34
N SER A 270 -4.06 7.71 -13.35
CA SER A 270 -3.52 9.07 -13.47
C SER A 270 -2.84 9.55 -12.20
N THR A 271 -1.95 10.53 -12.35
CA THR A 271 -1.31 11.24 -11.24
C THR A 271 -2.11 12.48 -10.82
N GLY A 272 -1.70 13.12 -9.74
CA GLY A 272 -2.27 14.35 -9.23
C GLY A 272 -3.05 14.18 -7.93
N LEU A 273 -3.72 15.25 -7.52
CA LEU A 273 -4.53 15.27 -6.29
C LEU A 273 -5.69 14.26 -6.42
N ALA A 274 -5.76 13.34 -5.48
CA ALA A 274 -6.78 12.29 -5.44
C ALA A 274 -7.92 12.61 -4.46
N GLY A 275 -7.77 13.62 -3.61
CA GLY A 275 -8.78 14.03 -2.66
C GLY A 275 -8.17 14.47 -1.34
N GLN A 276 -9.05 14.70 -0.39
CA GLN A 276 -8.68 15.11 0.96
C GLN A 276 -9.33 14.18 1.98
N LEU A 277 -8.57 13.84 3.01
CA LEU A 277 -9.02 13.04 4.14
C LEU A 277 -9.01 13.89 5.40
N TYR A 278 -9.97 13.70 6.26
CA TYR A 278 -9.96 14.27 7.60
C TYR A 278 -9.77 13.16 8.64
N TYR A 279 -9.01 13.49 9.67
CA TYR A 279 -8.85 12.62 10.83
C TYR A 279 -9.94 12.95 11.86
N ASP A 280 -10.82 11.99 12.10
CA ASP A 280 -11.86 12.11 13.11
C ASP A 280 -11.27 11.84 14.49
N THR A 281 -11.08 12.89 15.28
CA THR A 281 -10.47 12.81 16.62
C THR A 281 -11.30 12.04 17.64
N HIS A 282 -12.59 11.83 17.38
CA HIS A 282 -13.45 11.04 18.26
C HIS A 282 -13.34 9.53 17.99
N THR A 283 -13.24 9.17 16.72
CA THR A 283 -13.22 7.75 16.30
C THR A 283 -11.82 7.25 15.96
N GLY A 284 -10.85 8.15 15.75
CA GLY A 284 -9.51 7.78 15.26
C GLY A 284 -9.51 7.34 13.79
N ARG A 285 -10.61 7.51 13.06
CA ARG A 285 -10.76 7.09 11.67
C ARG A 285 -10.28 8.17 10.71
N LEU A 286 -9.72 7.73 9.61
CA LEU A 286 -9.34 8.58 8.49
C LEU A 286 -10.40 8.45 7.39
N ARG A 287 -11.16 9.51 7.18
CA ARG A 287 -12.34 9.53 6.30
C ARG A 287 -12.16 10.51 5.15
N GLU A 288 -12.76 10.20 4.01
CA GLU A 288 -12.76 11.11 2.86
C GLU A 288 -13.66 12.31 3.12
N CYS A 289 -13.15 13.51 2.82
CA CYS A 289 -13.94 14.73 2.84
C CYS A 289 -14.95 14.67 1.70
N LYS A 290 -16.20 14.96 2.00
CA LYS A 290 -17.23 15.11 0.95
C LYS A 290 -16.88 16.35 0.12
N VAL A 291 -16.64 16.19 -1.17
CA VAL A 291 -16.58 17.30 -2.11
C VAL A 291 -18.01 17.84 -2.23
N GLU A 292 -18.30 18.98 -1.61
CA GLU A 292 -19.49 19.74 -1.97
C GLU A 292 -19.28 20.20 -3.43
N ASN A 293 -20.02 19.61 -4.35
CA ASN A 293 -20.11 20.09 -5.72
C ASN A 293 -20.73 21.50 -5.67
N SER A 294 -19.89 22.51 -5.54
CA SER A 294 -20.24 23.88 -5.88
C SER A 294 -20.40 23.96 -7.39
N THR A 295 -21.54 23.54 -7.89
CA THR A 295 -22.04 23.93 -9.20
C THR A 295 -22.31 25.42 -9.10
N THR A 296 -21.31 26.24 -9.34
CA THR A 296 -21.50 27.64 -9.69
C THR A 296 -22.21 27.61 -11.04
N ARG A 297 -23.55 27.72 -11.01
CA ARG A 297 -24.31 28.13 -12.17
C ARG A 297 -23.79 29.51 -12.55
N TYR A 298 -23.06 29.58 -13.64
CA TYR A 298 -22.95 30.80 -14.39
C TYR A 298 -24.34 31.02 -15.00
N GLU A 299 -25.18 31.81 -14.33
CA GLU A 299 -26.28 32.49 -14.95
C GLU A 299 -25.65 33.57 -15.86
N GLY A 300 -25.50 33.22 -17.12
CA GLY A 300 -25.20 34.18 -18.15
C GLY A 300 -26.39 35.11 -18.30
N ASP A 301 -26.21 36.32 -17.84
CA ASP A 301 -27.08 37.43 -18.09
C ASP A 301 -27.08 37.71 -19.61
N VAL A 302 -28.12 37.24 -20.30
CA VAL A 302 -28.40 37.62 -21.69
C VAL A 302 -29.19 38.93 -21.60
N SER A 303 -28.48 40.04 -21.53
CA SER A 303 -29.08 41.32 -21.81
C SER A 303 -29.32 41.43 -23.30
N GLU A 304 -30.56 41.28 -23.70
CA GLU A 304 -31.09 41.84 -24.93
C GLU A 304 -30.78 43.35 -25.00
N ASN A 305 -30.14 43.77 -26.05
CA ASN A 305 -30.35 45.11 -26.59
C ASN A 305 -30.05 45.14 -28.09
N PHE A 306 -31.11 45.38 -28.86
CA PHE A 306 -31.27 45.99 -30.18
C PHE A 306 -30.21 45.78 -31.26
#